data_91ea98ef59dbe5e62fcc083a8707f6ed
#
_entry.id   91ea98ef59dbe5e62fcc083a8707f6ed
#
_cell.length_a   1.000
_cell.length_b   1.000
_cell.length_c   1.000
_cell.angle_alpha   90.00
_cell.angle_beta   90.00
_cell.angle_gamma   90.00
#
_symmetry.space_group_name_H-M   'P 1'
#
loop_
_entity.id
_entity.type
_entity.pdbx_description
1 polymer ?
#
loop_
_entity_poly.entity_id
_entity_poly.type
_entity_poly.pdbx_seq_one_letter_code
_entity_poly.pdbx_strand_id
1 'polypeptide(L)'
;MKILVVSPFLPYPEKSGSRTRTMTLLKSLAGHDVFLAAFREEGEAVADDVLSGLCREHLIFPRPALPRFARWRNIVSPTPLLARRFASPEAEQRIRRLVTERGIDCLIAEALLVAEYVRPFQGIFRVLDAHNIEFVRARGRKGTTRQPLKRLAYGLVAARLARYERRVLGDFDLVLACSDADRRVLERTRPGLRVATVPNAVDTDAFRPAPTPPAGRAVLFTGTLWYEPNADAACWLAAEIFPQVRLEAPDATLLIVGDDPPDPVRALGRRPGVQVVGPVEDIRPWLAQAAAYAAPVRTGSGTRQKLLDALACGLPVVTTRKGAEGLEVEDGRHLLLAETAAEFRARILDLLRDGALRRRLAAGGRKLVEEKYSRRAVVEASAALWREVEAGIRAHV
;
A
#
# COMPACT_ATOMS: atom_id res chain seq x y z
N MET A 1 -7.66 -18.10 -19.62
CA MET A 1 -7.75 -18.74 -18.29
C MET A 1 -8.96 -18.26 -17.55
N LYS A 2 -9.52 -19.10 -16.67
CA LYS A 2 -10.50 -18.71 -15.64
C LYS A 2 -9.76 -18.45 -14.32
N ILE A 3 -9.85 -17.23 -13.82
CA ILE A 3 -9.05 -16.77 -12.68
C ILE A 3 -9.96 -16.31 -11.57
N LEU A 4 -9.82 -16.85 -10.37
CA LEU A 4 -10.52 -16.35 -9.19
C LEU A 4 -9.54 -15.55 -8.31
N VAL A 5 -9.88 -14.28 -8.10
CA VAL A 5 -9.19 -13.37 -7.19
C VAL A 5 -9.93 -13.35 -5.86
N VAL A 6 -9.24 -13.64 -4.76
CA VAL A 6 -9.78 -13.53 -3.40
C VAL A 6 -9.14 -12.31 -2.73
N SER A 7 -9.96 -11.31 -2.39
CA SER A 7 -9.51 -10.03 -1.82
C SER A 7 -10.05 -9.77 -0.42
N PRO A 8 -9.25 -9.26 0.52
CA PRO A 8 -9.70 -8.93 1.88
C PRO A 8 -10.56 -7.65 1.95
N PHE A 9 -10.78 -6.96 0.82
CA PHE A 9 -11.60 -5.74 0.73
C PHE A 9 -12.14 -5.56 -0.69
N LEU A 10 -13.14 -4.68 -0.82
CA LEU A 10 -13.63 -4.26 -2.13
C LEU A 10 -12.54 -3.48 -2.88
N PRO A 11 -12.33 -3.71 -4.19
CA PRO A 11 -11.32 -2.98 -4.96
C PRO A 11 -11.72 -1.51 -5.22
N TYR A 12 -13.02 -1.20 -5.19
CA TYR A 12 -13.55 0.13 -5.45
C TYR A 12 -14.49 0.58 -4.33
N PRO A 13 -14.52 1.88 -3.94
CA PRO A 13 -13.64 2.96 -4.42
C PRO A 13 -12.19 2.82 -3.95
N GLU A 14 -11.26 3.34 -4.76
CA GLU A 14 -9.81 3.21 -4.56
C GLU A 14 -9.25 4.14 -3.45
N LYS A 15 -9.83 4.06 -2.25
CA LYS A 15 -9.48 4.91 -1.10
C LYS A 15 -8.15 4.55 -0.39
N SER A 16 -7.46 3.51 -0.83
CA SER A 16 -6.19 3.08 -0.23
C SER A 16 -5.28 2.41 -1.25
N GLY A 17 -3.97 2.41 -0.98
CA GLY A 17 -2.99 1.76 -1.86
C GLY A 17 -3.25 0.28 -2.12
N SER A 18 -3.80 -0.44 -1.13
CA SER A 18 -4.18 -1.84 -1.31
C SER A 18 -5.33 -1.98 -2.33
N ARG A 19 -6.36 -1.13 -2.26
CA ARG A 19 -7.48 -1.15 -3.21
C ARG A 19 -7.04 -0.76 -4.63
N THR A 20 -6.17 0.25 -4.74
CA THR A 20 -5.56 0.65 -6.02
C THR A 20 -4.75 -0.51 -6.62
N ARG A 21 -4.04 -1.28 -5.79
CA ARG A 21 -3.31 -2.46 -6.23
C ARG A 21 -4.24 -3.56 -6.73
N THR A 22 -5.29 -3.90 -5.97
CA THR A 22 -6.32 -4.87 -6.39
C THR A 22 -6.98 -4.45 -7.70
N MET A 23 -7.35 -3.17 -7.83
CA MET A 23 -7.92 -2.63 -9.07
C MET A 23 -6.94 -2.76 -10.24
N THR A 24 -5.67 -2.47 -10.04
CA THR A 24 -4.62 -2.61 -11.06
C THR A 24 -4.42 -4.07 -11.45
N LEU A 25 -4.42 -5.00 -10.49
CA LEU A 25 -4.35 -6.43 -10.74
C LEU A 25 -5.55 -6.89 -11.60
N LEU A 26 -6.79 -6.55 -11.20
CA LEU A 26 -7.98 -6.92 -11.99
C LEU A 26 -7.91 -6.39 -13.42
N LYS A 27 -7.47 -5.16 -13.63
CA LYS A 27 -7.26 -4.58 -14.97
C LYS A 27 -6.14 -5.29 -15.74
N SER A 28 -5.10 -5.79 -15.07
CA SER A 28 -4.02 -6.55 -15.72
C SER A 28 -4.45 -7.94 -16.18
N LEU A 29 -5.56 -8.44 -15.67
CA LEU A 29 -6.17 -9.71 -16.06
C LEU A 29 -7.18 -9.57 -17.21
N ALA A 30 -7.28 -8.39 -17.82
CA ALA A 30 -8.14 -8.18 -18.99
C ALA A 30 -7.80 -9.19 -20.09
N GLY A 31 -8.83 -9.80 -20.70
CA GLY A 31 -8.67 -10.90 -21.66
C GLY A 31 -8.78 -12.29 -21.06
N HIS A 32 -8.88 -12.41 -19.74
CA HIS A 32 -9.20 -13.64 -19.03
C HIS A 32 -10.62 -13.62 -18.45
N ASP A 33 -11.14 -14.79 -18.09
CA ASP A 33 -12.42 -14.91 -17.38
C ASP A 33 -12.16 -14.70 -15.89
N VAL A 34 -12.33 -13.48 -15.42
CA VAL A 34 -12.07 -13.11 -14.03
C VAL A 34 -13.30 -13.29 -13.15
N PHE A 35 -13.09 -13.91 -11.99
CA PHE A 35 -14.06 -14.05 -10.89
C PHE A 35 -13.47 -13.36 -9.66
N LEU A 36 -14.32 -12.74 -8.85
CA LEU A 36 -13.88 -12.02 -7.64
C LEU A 36 -14.62 -12.55 -6.41
N ALA A 37 -13.89 -12.85 -5.34
CA ALA A 37 -14.43 -13.06 -4.01
C ALA A 37 -13.85 -11.99 -3.08
N ALA A 38 -14.65 -11.06 -2.56
CA ALA A 38 -14.15 -9.95 -1.77
C ALA A 38 -14.93 -9.77 -0.47
N PHE A 39 -14.25 -9.22 0.54
CA PHE A 39 -14.87 -8.84 1.80
C PHE A 39 -15.17 -7.35 1.83
N ARG A 40 -16.34 -6.96 2.36
CA ARG A 40 -16.74 -5.56 2.57
C ARG A 40 -16.78 -5.20 4.04
N GLU A 41 -16.51 -3.97 4.36
CA GLU A 41 -16.73 -3.41 5.69
C GLU A 41 -18.24 -3.14 5.91
N GLU A 42 -18.64 -3.03 7.17
CA GLU A 42 -20.01 -2.70 7.52
C GLU A 42 -20.39 -1.33 6.96
N GLY A 43 -21.56 -1.23 6.31
CA GLY A 43 -22.03 0.00 5.67
C GLY A 43 -21.34 0.37 4.35
N GLU A 44 -20.37 -0.43 3.89
CA GLU A 44 -19.70 -0.16 2.61
C GLU A 44 -20.60 -0.55 1.42
N ALA A 45 -20.82 0.41 0.51
CA ALA A 45 -21.57 0.15 -0.71
C ALA A 45 -20.76 -0.67 -1.72
N VAL A 46 -21.44 -1.55 -2.43
CA VAL A 46 -20.86 -2.33 -3.54
C VAL A 46 -21.17 -1.58 -4.85
N ALA A 47 -20.15 -1.31 -5.64
CA ALA A 47 -20.29 -0.72 -6.96
C ALA A 47 -20.41 -1.84 -8.01
N ASP A 48 -21.58 -2.44 -8.10
CA ASP A 48 -21.83 -3.61 -8.96
C ASP A 48 -21.56 -3.34 -10.44
N ASP A 49 -21.82 -2.13 -10.91
CA ASP A 49 -21.54 -1.65 -12.27
C ASP A 49 -20.04 -1.68 -12.58
N VAL A 50 -19.22 -1.19 -11.66
CA VAL A 50 -17.76 -1.20 -11.79
C VAL A 50 -17.22 -2.64 -11.76
N LEU A 51 -17.70 -3.47 -10.82
CA LEU A 51 -17.25 -4.85 -10.68
C LEU A 51 -17.64 -5.71 -11.87
N SER A 52 -18.85 -5.55 -12.38
CA SER A 52 -19.34 -6.28 -13.56
C SER A 52 -18.59 -5.90 -14.85
N GLY A 53 -17.97 -4.71 -14.90
CA GLY A 53 -17.07 -4.33 -15.98
C GLY A 53 -15.68 -4.97 -15.89
N LEU A 54 -15.32 -5.55 -14.74
CA LEU A 54 -13.99 -6.11 -14.46
C LEU A 54 -14.00 -7.62 -14.32
N CYS A 55 -15.09 -8.22 -13.86
CA CYS A 55 -15.20 -9.64 -13.62
C CYS A 55 -16.56 -10.19 -14.07
N ARG A 56 -16.59 -11.47 -14.48
CA ARG A 56 -17.80 -12.16 -14.93
C ARG A 56 -18.79 -12.44 -13.80
N GLU A 57 -18.26 -12.66 -12.61
CA GLU A 57 -19.05 -12.97 -11.42
C GLU A 57 -18.28 -12.49 -10.19
N HIS A 58 -19.00 -11.94 -9.20
CA HIS A 58 -18.40 -11.57 -7.94
C HIS A 58 -19.21 -12.06 -6.74
N LEU A 59 -18.50 -12.51 -5.71
CA LEU A 59 -19.03 -12.92 -4.41
C LEU A 59 -18.58 -11.90 -3.39
N ILE A 60 -19.52 -11.21 -2.75
CA ILE A 60 -19.20 -10.24 -1.71
C ILE A 60 -19.65 -10.77 -0.35
N PHE A 61 -18.72 -10.80 0.60
CA PHE A 61 -18.94 -11.28 1.95
C PHE A 61 -18.81 -10.15 2.96
N PRO A 62 -19.60 -10.14 4.04
CA PRO A 62 -19.35 -9.24 5.16
C PRO A 62 -18.02 -9.60 5.80
N ARG A 63 -17.24 -8.59 6.20
CA ARG A 63 -16.01 -8.81 6.95
C ARG A 63 -16.33 -9.40 8.31
N PRO A 64 -15.75 -10.57 8.68
CA PRO A 64 -16.03 -11.21 9.95
C PRO A 64 -15.66 -10.33 11.15
N ALA A 65 -16.55 -10.23 12.14
CA ALA A 65 -16.24 -9.56 13.39
C ALA A 65 -15.18 -10.36 14.17
N LEU A 66 -14.18 -9.66 14.71
CA LEU A 66 -13.20 -10.32 15.57
C LEU A 66 -13.83 -10.66 16.93
N PRO A 67 -13.82 -11.94 17.35
CA PRO A 67 -14.29 -12.31 18.67
C PRO A 67 -13.56 -11.54 19.78
N ARG A 68 -14.27 -11.13 20.83
CA ARG A 68 -13.68 -10.39 21.98
C ARG A 68 -12.43 -11.05 22.56
N PHE A 69 -12.38 -12.38 22.54
CA PHE A 69 -11.26 -13.18 23.05
C PHE A 69 -10.21 -13.55 21.97
N ALA A 70 -10.32 -13.03 20.75
CA ALA A 70 -9.39 -13.37 19.66
C ALA A 70 -7.93 -13.02 19.98
N ARG A 71 -7.70 -11.97 20.77
CA ARG A 71 -6.35 -11.54 21.20
C ARG A 71 -5.67 -12.60 22.09
N TRP A 72 -6.38 -13.19 23.03
CA TRP A 72 -5.85 -14.24 23.91
C TRP A 72 -5.58 -15.55 23.16
N ARG A 73 -6.51 -15.96 22.29
CA ARG A 73 -6.33 -17.14 21.43
C ARG A 73 -5.16 -16.99 20.46
N ASN A 74 -4.75 -15.76 20.15
CA ASN A 74 -3.58 -15.51 19.30
C ASN A 74 -2.26 -15.96 19.96
N ILE A 75 -2.19 -16.04 21.29
CA ILE A 75 -0.97 -16.44 22.02
C ILE A 75 -0.66 -17.94 21.80
N VAL A 76 -1.67 -18.79 21.70
CA VAL A 76 -1.52 -20.25 21.60
C VAL A 76 -1.80 -20.83 20.21
N SER A 77 -2.47 -20.10 19.30
CA SER A 77 -2.81 -20.61 17.96
C SER A 77 -1.59 -20.66 17.04
N PRO A 78 -1.37 -21.74 16.27
CA PRO A 78 -0.32 -21.82 15.25
C PRO A 78 -0.56 -20.84 14.09
N THR A 79 -1.82 -20.49 13.82
CA THR A 79 -2.21 -19.52 12.79
C THR A 79 -2.34 -18.14 13.42
N PRO A 80 -1.58 -17.12 12.95
CA PRO A 80 -1.65 -15.75 13.48
C PRO A 80 -3.06 -15.16 13.36
N LEU A 81 -3.40 -14.24 14.29
CA LEU A 81 -4.67 -13.51 14.26
C LEU A 81 -4.92 -12.83 12.89
N LEU A 82 -3.84 -12.40 12.25
CA LEU A 82 -3.86 -11.77 10.93
C LEU A 82 -4.61 -12.63 9.90
N ALA A 83 -4.23 -13.91 9.77
CA ALA A 83 -4.84 -14.85 8.82
C ALA A 83 -6.26 -15.28 9.24
N ARG A 84 -6.54 -15.28 10.57
CA ARG A 84 -7.86 -15.67 11.11
C ARG A 84 -8.89 -14.53 11.06
N ARG A 85 -8.44 -13.31 10.77
CA ARG A 85 -9.29 -12.12 10.76
C ARG A 85 -10.41 -12.20 9.71
N PHE A 86 -10.18 -12.94 8.64
CA PHE A 86 -11.12 -13.12 7.53
C PHE A 86 -11.75 -14.50 7.49
N ALA A 87 -11.57 -15.34 8.51
CA ALA A 87 -12.14 -16.69 8.52
C ALA A 87 -13.67 -16.64 8.54
N SER A 88 -14.31 -17.15 7.48
CA SER A 88 -15.76 -17.27 7.30
C SER A 88 -16.07 -18.62 6.66
N PRO A 89 -16.78 -19.53 7.37
CA PRO A 89 -17.20 -20.82 6.80
C PRO A 89 -18.09 -20.65 5.57
N GLU A 90 -18.95 -19.65 5.55
CA GLU A 90 -19.80 -19.33 4.40
C GLU A 90 -18.95 -18.96 3.16
N ALA A 91 -17.97 -18.06 3.36
CA ALA A 91 -17.09 -17.65 2.27
C ALA A 91 -16.27 -18.85 1.74
N GLU A 92 -15.76 -19.70 2.66
CA GLU A 92 -15.02 -20.90 2.27
C GLU A 92 -15.88 -21.86 1.44
N GLN A 93 -17.11 -22.13 1.86
CA GLN A 93 -18.02 -23.01 1.13
C GLN A 93 -18.38 -22.45 -0.25
N ARG A 94 -18.73 -21.16 -0.34
CA ARG A 94 -19.10 -20.53 -1.60
C ARG A 94 -17.92 -20.41 -2.57
N ILE A 95 -16.71 -20.11 -2.07
CA ILE A 95 -15.49 -20.10 -2.88
C ILE A 95 -15.21 -21.52 -3.42
N ARG A 96 -15.26 -22.55 -2.58
CA ARG A 96 -15.07 -23.95 -3.02
C ARG A 96 -16.06 -24.33 -4.11
N ARG A 97 -17.33 -24.00 -3.93
CA ARG A 97 -18.38 -24.25 -4.91
C ARG A 97 -18.08 -23.54 -6.24
N LEU A 98 -17.74 -22.24 -6.21
CA LEU A 98 -17.40 -21.47 -7.41
C LEU A 98 -16.20 -22.08 -8.16
N VAL A 99 -15.15 -22.48 -7.44
CA VAL A 99 -13.96 -23.12 -8.03
C VAL A 99 -14.34 -24.38 -8.81
N THR A 100 -15.19 -25.25 -8.20
CA THR A 100 -15.60 -26.50 -8.83
C THR A 100 -16.55 -26.27 -10.01
N GLU A 101 -17.60 -25.43 -9.83
CA GLU A 101 -18.63 -25.22 -10.84
C GLU A 101 -18.11 -24.46 -12.07
N ARG A 102 -17.17 -23.54 -11.88
CA ARG A 102 -16.61 -22.74 -12.99
C ARG A 102 -15.38 -23.35 -13.61
N GLY A 103 -14.74 -24.35 -12.97
CA GLY A 103 -13.48 -24.94 -13.42
C GLY A 103 -12.38 -23.88 -13.47
N ILE A 104 -12.01 -23.34 -12.30
CA ILE A 104 -10.99 -22.28 -12.18
C ILE A 104 -9.60 -22.86 -12.43
N ASP A 105 -8.84 -22.20 -13.31
CA ASP A 105 -7.47 -22.59 -13.68
C ASP A 105 -6.40 -21.97 -12.75
N CYS A 106 -6.69 -20.76 -12.22
CA CYS A 106 -5.75 -20.01 -11.40
C CYS A 106 -6.47 -19.33 -10.23
N LEU A 107 -5.88 -19.42 -9.05
CA LEU A 107 -6.36 -18.79 -7.83
C LEU A 107 -5.36 -17.73 -7.37
N ILE A 108 -5.82 -16.51 -7.12
CA ILE A 108 -5.00 -15.41 -6.62
C ILE A 108 -5.48 -15.01 -5.23
N ALA A 109 -4.60 -15.09 -4.23
CA ALA A 109 -4.83 -14.52 -2.92
C ALA A 109 -4.25 -13.10 -2.87
N GLU A 110 -5.09 -12.11 -2.70
CA GLU A 110 -4.69 -10.72 -2.50
C GLU A 110 -4.33 -10.46 -1.04
N ALA A 111 -3.07 -10.48 -0.75
CA ALA A 111 -2.45 -10.45 0.56
C ALA A 111 -2.52 -11.77 1.35
N LEU A 112 -1.57 -11.91 2.27
CA LEU A 112 -1.47 -13.03 3.21
C LEU A 112 -2.75 -13.22 4.06
N LEU A 113 -3.56 -12.16 4.19
CA LEU A 113 -4.81 -12.13 4.97
C LEU A 113 -5.85 -13.16 4.51
N VAL A 114 -5.90 -13.44 3.22
CA VAL A 114 -6.87 -14.32 2.58
C VAL A 114 -6.23 -15.57 1.96
N ALA A 115 -4.94 -15.79 2.21
CA ALA A 115 -4.21 -16.93 1.68
C ALA A 115 -4.86 -18.29 2.04
N GLU A 116 -5.50 -18.41 3.21
CA GLU A 116 -6.15 -19.63 3.66
C GLU A 116 -7.33 -20.05 2.76
N TYR A 117 -7.90 -19.15 1.98
CA TYR A 117 -8.94 -19.46 0.98
C TYR A 117 -8.40 -20.08 -0.31
N VAL A 118 -7.11 -19.92 -0.58
CA VAL A 118 -6.46 -20.37 -1.82
C VAL A 118 -5.59 -21.60 -1.57
N ARG A 119 -4.86 -21.64 -0.47
CA ARG A 119 -3.92 -22.74 -0.12
C ARG A 119 -4.47 -24.17 -0.22
N PRO A 120 -5.73 -24.46 0.17
CA PRO A 120 -6.25 -25.84 0.17
C PRO A 120 -6.42 -26.46 -1.23
N PHE A 121 -6.43 -25.64 -2.29
CA PHE A 121 -6.67 -26.13 -3.64
C PHE A 121 -5.37 -26.65 -4.26
N GLN A 122 -5.15 -27.96 -4.17
CA GLN A 122 -4.06 -28.63 -4.86
C GLN A 122 -4.46 -28.92 -6.33
N GLY A 123 -3.49 -28.86 -7.25
CA GLY A 123 -3.74 -29.09 -8.68
C GLY A 123 -4.30 -27.87 -9.43
N ILE A 124 -4.49 -26.73 -8.77
CA ILE A 124 -4.82 -25.44 -9.38
C ILE A 124 -3.65 -24.49 -9.17
N PHE A 125 -3.27 -23.70 -10.18
CA PHE A 125 -2.17 -22.73 -10.06
C PHE A 125 -2.51 -21.64 -9.05
N ARG A 126 -1.63 -21.43 -8.07
CA ARG A 126 -1.88 -20.51 -6.93
C ARG A 126 -0.89 -19.37 -6.93
N VAL A 127 -1.42 -18.16 -6.89
CA VAL A 127 -0.66 -16.91 -6.84
C VAL A 127 -0.95 -16.19 -5.52
N LEU A 128 0.11 -15.73 -4.84
CA LEU A 128 -0.02 -14.81 -3.71
C LEU A 128 0.44 -13.43 -4.14
N ASP A 129 -0.44 -12.44 -4.11
CA ASP A 129 -0.05 -11.04 -4.24
C ASP A 129 0.35 -10.47 -2.87
N ALA A 130 1.65 -10.41 -2.61
CA ALA A 130 2.19 -9.97 -1.33
C ALA A 130 2.25 -8.43 -1.24
N HIS A 131 1.14 -7.79 -0.83
CA HIS A 131 1.08 -6.33 -0.62
C HIS A 131 2.11 -5.81 0.38
N ASN A 132 2.45 -6.64 1.37
CA ASN A 132 3.46 -6.38 2.39
C ASN A 132 4.11 -7.69 2.80
N ILE A 133 5.32 -7.61 3.30
CA ILE A 133 5.95 -8.70 4.03
C ILE A 133 5.60 -8.52 5.51
N GLU A 134 4.64 -9.30 6.00
CA GLU A 134 4.01 -9.04 7.29
C GLU A 134 4.97 -9.17 8.49
N PHE A 135 5.91 -10.13 8.44
CA PHE A 135 6.90 -10.23 9.52
C PHE A 135 7.90 -9.07 9.53
N VAL A 136 8.22 -8.49 8.36
CA VAL A 136 9.07 -7.28 8.28
C VAL A 136 8.33 -6.10 8.89
N ARG A 137 7.04 -5.95 8.57
CA ARG A 137 6.17 -4.93 9.17
C ARG A 137 6.08 -5.07 10.70
N ALA A 138 5.93 -6.30 11.19
CA ALA A 138 5.88 -6.56 12.63
C ALA A 138 7.22 -6.29 13.33
N ARG A 139 8.35 -6.56 12.66
CA ARG A 139 9.69 -6.20 13.17
C ARG A 139 9.90 -4.69 13.29
N GLY A 140 9.38 -3.92 12.35
CA GLY A 140 9.44 -2.46 12.38
C GLY A 140 8.84 -1.89 13.68
N ARG A 141 7.70 -2.41 14.13
CA ARG A 141 7.06 -2.02 15.39
C ARG A 141 7.91 -2.29 16.64
N LYS A 142 8.75 -3.33 16.62
CA LYS A 142 9.70 -3.59 17.72
C LYS A 142 10.72 -2.47 17.86
N GLY A 143 11.14 -1.86 16.75
CA GLY A 143 12.13 -0.78 16.74
C GLY A 143 11.61 0.55 17.29
N THR A 144 10.30 0.82 17.17
CA THR A 144 9.70 2.10 17.57
C THR A 144 9.28 2.18 19.04
N THR A 145 9.05 1.04 19.71
CA THR A 145 8.59 1.04 21.10
C THR A 145 9.73 1.12 22.09
N ARG A 146 9.64 2.05 23.05
CA ARG A 146 10.57 2.19 24.19
C ARG A 146 10.24 1.25 25.35
N GLN A 147 9.05 0.63 25.39
CA GLN A 147 8.61 -0.23 26.48
C GLN A 147 9.16 -1.66 26.31
N PRO A 148 9.99 -2.18 27.25
CA PRO A 148 10.69 -3.45 27.09
C PRO A 148 9.76 -4.65 26.93
N LEU A 149 8.66 -4.73 27.69
CA LEU A 149 7.68 -5.78 27.58
C LEU A 149 6.95 -5.78 26.22
N LYS A 150 6.57 -4.62 25.72
CA LYS A 150 5.99 -4.51 24.37
C LYS A 150 6.99 -4.88 23.28
N ARG A 151 8.28 -4.52 23.46
CA ARG A 151 9.35 -4.88 22.54
C ARG A 151 9.54 -6.39 22.44
N LEU A 152 9.48 -7.10 23.60
CA LEU A 152 9.51 -8.56 23.64
C LEU A 152 8.29 -9.16 22.93
N ALA A 153 7.08 -8.69 23.27
CA ALA A 153 5.84 -9.14 22.66
C ALA A 153 5.83 -8.96 21.14
N TYR A 154 6.26 -7.81 20.63
CA TYR A 154 6.38 -7.58 19.18
C TYR A 154 7.45 -8.48 18.54
N GLY A 155 8.52 -8.78 19.24
CA GLY A 155 9.53 -9.74 18.78
C GLY A 155 8.97 -11.16 18.61
N LEU A 156 8.19 -11.63 19.58
CA LEU A 156 7.52 -12.94 19.51
C LEU A 156 6.47 -12.99 18.38
N VAL A 157 5.68 -11.93 18.24
CA VAL A 157 4.69 -11.82 17.14
C VAL A 157 5.39 -11.85 15.79
N ALA A 158 6.47 -11.10 15.63
CA ALA A 158 7.24 -11.07 14.39
C ALA A 158 7.86 -12.44 14.05
N ALA A 159 8.40 -13.16 15.05
CA ALA A 159 8.96 -14.50 14.85
C ALA A 159 7.89 -15.53 14.44
N ARG A 160 6.70 -15.46 15.03
CA ARG A 160 5.56 -16.32 14.68
C ARG A 160 5.05 -16.01 13.26
N LEU A 161 4.92 -14.72 12.94
CA LEU A 161 4.55 -14.29 11.60
C LEU A 161 5.57 -14.78 10.56
N ALA A 162 6.87 -14.68 10.85
CA ALA A 162 7.90 -15.17 9.94
C ALA A 162 7.81 -16.69 9.68
N ARG A 163 7.52 -17.49 10.72
CA ARG A 163 7.32 -18.94 10.55
C ARG A 163 6.06 -19.25 9.73
N TYR A 164 4.97 -18.54 10.02
CA TYR A 164 3.72 -18.70 9.30
C TYR A 164 3.86 -18.30 7.83
N GLU A 165 4.37 -17.09 7.58
CA GLU A 165 4.56 -16.55 6.24
C GLU A 165 5.49 -17.45 5.40
N ARG A 166 6.62 -17.89 5.98
CA ARG A 166 7.52 -18.85 5.31
C ARG A 166 6.83 -20.16 4.93
N ARG A 167 5.92 -20.67 5.77
CA ARG A 167 5.13 -21.88 5.47
C ARG A 167 4.17 -21.60 4.32
N VAL A 168 3.37 -20.53 4.45
CA VAL A 168 2.36 -20.14 3.46
C VAL A 168 2.97 -19.90 2.10
N LEU A 169 4.09 -19.19 2.02
CA LEU A 169 4.80 -18.93 0.75
C LEU A 169 5.11 -20.21 -0.03
N GLY A 170 5.32 -21.32 0.66
CA GLY A 170 5.62 -22.61 -0.01
C GLY A 170 4.43 -23.32 -0.61
N ASP A 171 3.23 -22.84 -0.34
CA ASP A 171 2.01 -23.41 -0.89
C ASP A 171 1.54 -22.68 -2.17
N PHE A 172 2.31 -21.68 -2.63
CA PHE A 172 2.02 -20.89 -3.82
C PHE A 172 3.03 -21.15 -4.92
N ASP A 173 2.54 -21.24 -6.16
CA ASP A 173 3.34 -21.50 -7.36
C ASP A 173 4.04 -20.22 -7.84
N LEU A 174 3.46 -19.04 -7.53
CA LEU A 174 4.00 -17.72 -7.82
C LEU A 174 3.67 -16.73 -6.70
N VAL A 175 4.63 -15.87 -6.36
CA VAL A 175 4.40 -14.73 -5.45
C VAL A 175 4.69 -13.42 -6.18
N LEU A 176 3.77 -12.46 -6.08
CA LEU A 176 3.96 -11.12 -6.61
C LEU A 176 4.47 -10.21 -5.49
N ALA A 177 5.58 -9.55 -5.71
CA ALA A 177 6.18 -8.57 -4.79
C ALA A 177 5.95 -7.15 -5.29
N CYS A 178 5.79 -6.18 -4.37
CA CYS A 178 5.59 -4.77 -4.72
C CYS A 178 6.87 -4.06 -5.21
N SER A 179 8.03 -4.65 -4.98
CA SER A 179 9.32 -4.09 -5.35
C SER A 179 10.40 -5.17 -5.42
N ASP A 180 11.51 -4.87 -6.11
CA ASP A 180 12.68 -5.75 -6.12
C ASP A 180 13.32 -5.89 -4.73
N ALA A 181 13.16 -4.89 -3.86
CA ALA A 181 13.58 -5.00 -2.48
C ALA A 181 12.77 -6.07 -1.73
N ASP A 182 11.44 -6.06 -1.89
CA ASP A 182 10.55 -7.06 -1.31
C ASP A 182 10.79 -8.44 -1.93
N ARG A 183 10.98 -8.53 -3.26
CA ARG A 183 11.33 -9.77 -3.95
C ARG A 183 12.56 -10.44 -3.32
N ARG A 184 13.66 -9.69 -3.14
CA ARG A 184 14.88 -10.22 -2.49
C ARG A 184 14.64 -10.70 -1.06
N VAL A 185 13.78 -10.06 -0.31
CA VAL A 185 13.42 -10.50 1.05
C VAL A 185 12.61 -11.80 1.01
N LEU A 186 11.65 -11.92 0.09
CA LEU A 186 10.84 -13.14 -0.08
C LEU A 186 11.69 -14.34 -0.51
N GLU A 187 12.57 -14.16 -1.50
CA GLU A 187 13.52 -15.18 -1.98
C GLU A 187 14.47 -15.68 -0.86
N ARG A 188 14.97 -14.75 -0.02
CA ARG A 188 15.77 -15.12 1.17
C ARG A 188 14.95 -15.83 2.25
N THR A 189 13.68 -15.45 2.40
CA THR A 189 12.78 -16.07 3.38
C THR A 189 12.48 -17.52 3.02
N ARG A 190 12.31 -17.78 1.72
CA ARG A 190 12.09 -19.12 1.18
C ARG A 190 12.87 -19.31 -0.13
N PRO A 191 14.08 -19.91 -0.08
CA PRO A 191 14.84 -20.26 -1.29
C PRO A 191 14.02 -21.16 -2.22
N GLY A 192 14.15 -20.93 -3.53
CA GLY A 192 13.40 -21.67 -4.56
C GLY A 192 11.99 -21.15 -4.82
N LEU A 193 11.54 -20.09 -4.12
CA LEU A 193 10.27 -19.46 -4.40
C LEU A 193 10.31 -18.72 -5.74
N ARG A 194 9.31 -18.94 -6.60
CA ARG A 194 9.13 -18.13 -7.81
C ARG A 194 8.49 -16.79 -7.42
N VAL A 195 9.24 -15.71 -7.59
CA VAL A 195 8.76 -14.34 -7.23
C VAL A 195 8.88 -13.45 -8.45
N ALA A 196 7.80 -12.75 -8.79
CA ALA A 196 7.78 -11.69 -9.80
C ALA A 196 7.56 -10.33 -9.14
N THR A 197 8.21 -9.29 -9.64
CA THR A 197 7.97 -7.93 -9.19
C THR A 197 6.84 -7.30 -10.01
N VAL A 198 5.75 -6.95 -9.34
CA VAL A 198 4.65 -6.14 -9.90
C VAL A 198 4.51 -4.91 -8.99
N PRO A 199 4.97 -3.73 -9.40
CA PRO A 199 4.97 -2.55 -8.56
C PRO A 199 3.55 -2.04 -8.29
N ASN A 200 3.41 -1.23 -7.22
CA ASN A 200 2.19 -0.46 -7.02
C ASN A 200 2.05 0.57 -8.15
N ALA A 201 0.82 0.84 -8.54
CA ALA A 201 0.52 1.76 -9.63
C ALA A 201 -0.30 2.95 -9.15
N VAL A 202 -0.27 4.03 -9.92
CA VAL A 202 -1.15 5.18 -9.76
C VAL A 202 -1.89 5.47 -11.07
N ASP A 203 -3.13 5.90 -10.94
CA ASP A 203 -3.92 6.37 -12.07
C ASP A 203 -3.46 7.78 -12.47
N THR A 204 -2.62 7.87 -13.50
CA THR A 204 -2.02 9.14 -13.94
C THR A 204 -3.01 10.05 -14.67
N ASP A 205 -4.18 9.58 -15.04
CA ASP A 205 -5.25 10.39 -15.62
C ASP A 205 -6.07 11.05 -14.51
N ALA A 206 -6.28 10.35 -13.39
CA ALA A 206 -6.92 10.88 -12.20
C ALA A 206 -5.97 11.77 -11.39
N PHE A 207 -4.73 11.34 -11.19
CA PHE A 207 -3.67 12.08 -10.50
C PHE A 207 -2.77 12.77 -11.52
N ARG A 208 -3.08 14.03 -11.80
CA ARG A 208 -2.37 14.86 -12.78
C ARG A 208 -1.95 16.20 -12.18
N PRO A 209 -0.90 16.82 -12.72
CA PRO A 209 -0.47 18.14 -12.30
C PRO A 209 -1.60 19.17 -12.37
N ALA A 210 -1.65 20.06 -11.39
CA ALA A 210 -2.57 21.19 -11.43
C ALA A 210 -2.24 22.09 -12.66
N PRO A 211 -3.27 22.64 -13.33
CA PRO A 211 -3.03 23.52 -14.48
C PRO A 211 -2.22 24.76 -14.11
N THR A 212 -2.37 25.23 -12.88
CA THR A 212 -1.67 26.40 -12.35
C THR A 212 -0.84 26.01 -11.15
N PRO A 213 0.44 26.38 -11.08
CA PRO A 213 1.26 26.16 -9.90
C PRO A 213 0.62 26.80 -8.65
N PRO A 214 0.76 26.20 -7.48
CA PRO A 214 0.22 26.75 -6.24
C PRO A 214 0.89 28.11 -5.92
N ALA A 215 0.06 29.11 -5.61
CA ALA A 215 0.54 30.43 -5.23
C ALA A 215 1.08 30.49 -3.78
N GLY A 216 0.68 29.55 -2.95
CA GLY A 216 1.01 29.50 -1.53
C GLY A 216 2.26 28.67 -1.20
N ARG A 217 2.62 28.68 0.08
CA ARG A 217 3.73 27.89 0.66
C ARG A 217 3.23 26.74 1.52
N ALA A 218 2.20 26.03 1.04
CA ALA A 218 1.66 24.88 1.77
C ALA A 218 2.58 23.66 1.59
N VAL A 219 2.94 23.04 2.71
CA VAL A 219 3.61 21.74 2.78
C VAL A 219 2.55 20.71 3.13
N LEU A 220 2.45 19.63 2.36
CA LEU A 220 1.43 18.60 2.53
C LEU A 220 2.03 17.30 3.03
N PHE A 221 1.35 16.66 3.97
CA PHE A 221 1.51 15.26 4.35
C PHE A 221 0.17 14.55 4.28
N THR A 222 0.13 13.36 3.68
CA THR A 222 -1.11 12.57 3.61
C THR A 222 -0.92 11.15 4.14
N GLY A 223 -2.01 10.50 4.56
CA GLY A 223 -1.99 9.07 4.89
C GLY A 223 -3.08 8.66 5.87
N THR A 224 -3.30 7.36 5.97
CA THR A 224 -4.14 6.77 7.02
C THR A 224 -3.48 7.00 8.38
N LEU A 225 -4.01 7.94 9.17
CA LEU A 225 -3.33 8.50 10.36
C LEU A 225 -3.39 7.58 11.59
N TRP A 226 -4.33 6.63 11.65
CA TRP A 226 -4.31 5.58 12.67
C TRP A 226 -3.16 4.57 12.48
N TYR A 227 -2.57 4.52 11.28
CA TYR A 227 -1.42 3.67 11.01
C TYR A 227 -0.16 4.29 11.61
N GLU A 228 0.43 3.58 12.59
CA GLU A 228 1.53 4.08 13.43
C GLU A 228 2.68 4.78 12.65
N PRO A 229 3.21 4.24 11.53
CA PRO A 229 4.25 4.91 10.75
C PRO A 229 3.84 6.28 10.19
N ASN A 230 2.55 6.46 9.87
CA ASN A 230 2.04 7.73 9.37
C ASN A 230 1.84 8.73 10.53
N ALA A 231 1.30 8.25 11.66
CA ALA A 231 1.16 9.07 12.85
C ALA A 231 2.53 9.56 13.37
N ASP A 232 3.52 8.67 13.42
CA ASP A 232 4.90 9.01 13.79
C ASP A 232 5.49 10.06 12.85
N ALA A 233 5.35 9.88 11.54
CA ALA A 233 5.85 10.83 10.54
C ALA A 233 5.16 12.20 10.66
N ALA A 234 3.83 12.24 10.85
CA ALA A 234 3.08 13.49 11.05
C ALA A 234 3.52 14.21 12.33
N CYS A 235 3.69 13.46 13.43
CA CYS A 235 4.17 14.01 14.69
C CYS A 235 5.58 14.59 14.56
N TRP A 236 6.50 13.87 13.95
CA TRP A 236 7.87 14.33 13.74
C TRP A 236 7.92 15.56 12.84
N LEU A 237 7.16 15.54 11.72
CA LEU A 237 7.06 16.68 10.82
C LEU A 237 6.55 17.94 11.52
N ALA A 238 5.45 17.84 12.23
CA ALA A 238 4.81 19.00 12.86
C ALA A 238 5.47 19.45 14.17
N ALA A 239 6.13 18.55 14.91
CA ALA A 239 6.71 18.86 16.21
C ALA A 239 8.17 19.32 16.16
N GLU A 240 8.96 18.79 15.23
CA GLU A 240 10.40 19.00 15.21
C GLU A 240 10.89 19.68 13.93
N ILE A 241 10.32 19.35 12.76
CA ILE A 241 10.78 19.86 11.46
C ILE A 241 10.12 21.19 11.13
N PHE A 242 8.80 21.21 11.09
CA PHE A 242 8.03 22.35 10.58
C PHE A 242 8.15 23.64 11.40
N PRO A 243 8.28 23.63 12.74
CA PRO A 243 8.57 24.84 13.50
C PRO A 243 9.84 25.55 13.03
N GLN A 244 10.88 24.79 12.67
CA GLN A 244 12.15 25.34 12.17
C GLN A 244 11.99 25.91 10.75
N VAL A 245 11.12 25.32 9.90
CA VAL A 245 10.78 25.88 8.60
C VAL A 245 10.10 27.23 8.75
N ARG A 246 9.17 27.37 9.71
CA ARG A 246 8.45 28.62 9.95
C ARG A 246 9.29 29.76 10.48
N LEU A 247 10.41 29.48 11.13
CA LEU A 247 11.35 30.55 11.53
C LEU A 247 11.89 31.31 10.31
N GLU A 248 12.04 30.61 9.17
CA GLU A 248 12.60 31.18 7.95
C GLU A 248 11.53 31.46 6.86
N ALA A 249 10.35 30.88 7.00
CA ALA A 249 9.19 31.06 6.15
C ALA A 249 7.91 31.16 7.02
N PRO A 250 7.68 32.31 7.67
CA PRO A 250 6.57 32.46 8.64
C PRO A 250 5.17 32.27 8.06
N ASP A 251 5.03 32.49 6.75
CA ASP A 251 3.81 32.29 5.94
C ASP A 251 3.60 30.84 5.48
N ALA A 252 4.54 29.96 5.74
CA ALA A 252 4.38 28.54 5.42
C ALA A 252 3.30 27.89 6.30
N THR A 253 2.51 26.99 5.68
CA THR A 253 1.49 26.19 6.35
C THR A 253 1.78 24.69 6.16
N LEU A 254 1.46 23.88 7.18
CA LEU A 254 1.53 22.43 7.11
C LEU A 254 0.12 21.85 7.11
N LEU A 255 -0.22 21.13 6.05
CA LEU A 255 -1.49 20.42 5.90
C LEU A 255 -1.26 18.93 6.17
N ILE A 256 -1.95 18.37 7.16
CA ILE A 256 -1.95 16.94 7.49
C ILE A 256 -3.33 16.41 7.16
N VAL A 257 -3.42 15.60 6.11
CA VAL A 257 -4.69 15.09 5.58
C VAL A 257 -4.73 13.57 5.67
N GLY A 258 -5.80 13.03 6.22
CA GLY A 258 -5.99 11.57 6.26
C GLY A 258 -6.94 11.08 7.33
N ASP A 259 -7.26 9.80 7.22
CA ASP A 259 -8.30 9.15 8.01
C ASP A 259 -7.88 8.87 9.45
N ASP A 260 -8.85 8.96 10.33
CA ASP A 260 -8.79 8.56 11.73
C ASP A 260 -7.52 9.03 12.48
N PRO A 261 -7.26 10.35 12.54
CA PRO A 261 -6.13 10.86 13.30
C PRO A 261 -6.27 10.51 14.78
N PRO A 262 -5.28 9.85 15.40
CA PRO A 262 -5.28 9.63 16.85
C PRO A 262 -5.07 10.96 17.61
N ASP A 263 -5.40 10.99 18.90
CA ASP A 263 -5.32 12.22 19.71
C ASP A 263 -3.97 12.93 19.62
N PRO A 264 -2.82 12.26 19.65
CA PRO A 264 -1.53 12.94 19.45
C PRO A 264 -1.42 13.69 18.13
N VAL A 265 -1.99 13.13 17.04
CA VAL A 265 -2.00 13.79 15.72
C VAL A 265 -3.01 14.93 15.68
N ARG A 266 -4.21 14.75 16.24
CA ARG A 266 -5.21 15.83 16.35
C ARG A 266 -4.67 17.04 17.10
N ALA A 267 -3.93 16.81 18.18
CA ALA A 267 -3.32 17.87 18.98
C ALA A 267 -2.32 18.73 18.20
N LEU A 268 -1.75 18.24 17.09
CA LEU A 268 -0.82 18.99 16.25
C LEU A 268 -1.49 20.23 15.63
N GLY A 269 -2.80 20.20 15.39
CA GLY A 269 -3.57 21.35 14.87
C GLY A 269 -3.59 22.58 15.79
N ARG A 270 -3.15 22.45 17.05
CA ARG A 270 -2.96 23.58 17.95
C ARG A 270 -1.63 24.33 17.74
N ARG A 271 -0.74 23.77 16.91
CA ARG A 271 0.55 24.40 16.62
C ARG A 271 0.40 25.49 15.56
N PRO A 272 1.14 26.61 15.68
CA PRO A 272 1.08 27.67 14.69
C PRO A 272 1.40 27.17 13.26
N GLY A 273 0.51 27.50 12.30
CA GLY A 273 0.68 27.15 10.90
C GLY A 273 0.43 25.66 10.56
N VAL A 274 -0.05 24.85 11.52
CA VAL A 274 -0.38 23.44 11.27
C VAL A 274 -1.90 23.25 11.23
N GLN A 275 -2.38 22.60 10.19
CA GLN A 275 -3.78 22.21 10.04
C GLN A 275 -3.89 20.69 9.90
N VAL A 276 -4.65 20.07 10.80
CA VAL A 276 -5.04 18.66 10.72
C VAL A 276 -6.45 18.58 10.17
N VAL A 277 -6.57 18.15 8.91
CA VAL A 277 -7.85 18.21 8.16
C VAL A 277 -8.74 17.00 8.48
N GLY A 278 -8.14 15.84 8.75
CA GLY A 278 -8.88 14.59 8.92
C GLY A 278 -9.21 13.88 7.58
N PRO A 279 -10.29 13.06 7.57
CA PRO A 279 -10.70 12.34 6.36
C PRO A 279 -11.24 13.28 5.29
N VAL A 280 -10.95 12.98 4.03
CA VAL A 280 -11.46 13.71 2.87
C VAL A 280 -11.98 12.70 1.83
N GLU A 281 -12.99 13.10 1.08
CA GLU A 281 -13.51 12.26 -0.01
C GLU A 281 -12.52 12.16 -1.17
N ASP A 282 -11.83 13.27 -1.47
CA ASP A 282 -10.85 13.38 -2.55
C ASP A 282 -9.58 14.09 -2.05
N ILE A 283 -8.44 13.43 -2.23
CA ILE A 283 -7.14 13.95 -1.85
C ILE A 283 -6.54 14.89 -2.91
N ARG A 284 -7.00 14.81 -4.15
CA ARG A 284 -6.42 15.54 -5.30
C ARG A 284 -6.45 17.06 -5.15
N PRO A 285 -7.52 17.70 -4.65
CA PRO A 285 -7.52 19.13 -4.39
C PRO A 285 -6.44 19.57 -3.39
N TRP A 286 -6.11 18.71 -2.41
CA TRP A 286 -5.07 18.96 -1.42
C TRP A 286 -3.67 18.83 -2.02
N LEU A 287 -3.46 17.87 -2.91
CA LEU A 287 -2.23 17.74 -3.68
C LEU A 287 -2.02 18.94 -4.61
N ALA A 288 -3.08 19.42 -5.26
CA ALA A 288 -3.01 20.52 -6.20
C ALA A 288 -2.65 21.88 -5.57
N GLN A 289 -3.02 22.12 -4.30
CA GLN A 289 -2.74 23.38 -3.62
C GLN A 289 -1.38 23.42 -2.90
N ALA A 290 -0.69 22.30 -2.79
CA ALA A 290 0.56 22.21 -2.05
C ALA A 290 1.77 22.63 -2.91
N ALA A 291 2.70 23.36 -2.31
CA ALA A 291 3.98 23.72 -2.92
C ALA A 291 5.05 22.63 -2.80
N ALA A 292 4.93 21.79 -1.76
CA ALA A 292 5.82 20.66 -1.51
C ALA A 292 5.08 19.55 -0.75
N TYR A 293 5.53 18.31 -0.95
CA TYR A 293 5.08 17.14 -0.20
C TYR A 293 6.21 16.67 0.73
N ALA A 294 5.94 16.54 2.02
CA ALA A 294 6.93 16.11 2.99
C ALA A 294 6.49 14.82 3.69
N ALA A 295 7.21 13.72 3.48
CA ALA A 295 6.89 12.43 4.08
C ALA A 295 8.06 11.84 4.87
N PRO A 296 8.30 12.28 6.12
CA PRO A 296 9.41 11.82 6.94
C PRO A 296 9.11 10.45 7.58
N VAL A 297 8.86 9.44 6.73
CA VAL A 297 8.49 8.08 7.14
C VAL A 297 9.74 7.33 7.58
N ARG A 298 9.82 6.94 8.86
CA ARG A 298 10.99 6.25 9.45
C ARG A 298 10.82 4.74 9.56
N THR A 299 9.58 4.24 9.45
CA THR A 299 9.26 2.83 9.65
C THR A 299 8.18 2.35 8.69
N GLY A 300 7.94 1.03 8.67
CA GLY A 300 6.96 0.38 7.83
C GLY A 300 7.60 -0.41 6.68
N SER A 301 6.79 -1.11 5.89
CA SER A 301 7.18 -1.91 4.72
C SER A 301 6.28 -1.61 3.53
N GLY A 302 6.66 -2.08 2.35
CA GLY A 302 5.93 -1.90 1.11
C GLY A 302 6.13 -0.51 0.47
N THR A 303 5.80 -0.39 -0.81
CA THR A 303 5.87 0.86 -1.57
C THR A 303 4.85 1.88 -1.07
N ARG A 304 5.25 3.11 -0.93
CA ARG A 304 4.40 4.20 -0.40
C ARG A 304 3.52 4.78 -1.49
N GLN A 305 2.27 4.33 -1.59
CA GLN A 305 1.29 4.85 -2.56
C GLN A 305 1.23 6.38 -2.57
N LYS A 306 1.22 7.00 -1.40
CA LYS A 306 1.17 8.46 -1.25
C LYS A 306 2.30 9.23 -1.97
N LEU A 307 3.48 8.60 -2.14
CA LEU A 307 4.57 9.20 -2.91
C LEU A 307 4.28 9.09 -4.40
N LEU A 308 3.73 7.98 -4.87
CA LEU A 308 3.29 7.85 -6.25
C LEU A 308 2.20 8.86 -6.59
N ASP A 309 1.22 9.04 -5.70
CA ASP A 309 0.14 10.03 -5.87
C ASP A 309 0.70 11.45 -5.96
N ALA A 310 1.62 11.82 -5.06
CA ALA A 310 2.27 13.13 -5.07
C ALA A 310 3.12 13.36 -6.32
N LEU A 311 3.97 12.39 -6.70
CA LEU A 311 4.81 12.46 -7.90
C LEU A 311 3.95 12.49 -9.17
N ALA A 312 2.85 11.73 -9.22
CA ALA A 312 1.90 11.77 -10.33
C ALA A 312 1.26 13.16 -10.51
N CYS A 313 0.95 13.84 -9.41
CA CYS A 313 0.47 15.22 -9.44
C CYS A 313 1.56 16.26 -9.75
N GLY A 314 2.79 15.84 -10.04
CA GLY A 314 3.91 16.75 -10.25
C GLY A 314 4.28 17.56 -9.01
N LEU A 315 3.98 17.05 -7.82
CA LEU A 315 4.30 17.70 -6.57
C LEU A 315 5.73 17.32 -6.15
N PRO A 316 6.64 18.28 -5.92
CA PRO A 316 7.99 17.98 -5.46
C PRO A 316 7.97 17.37 -4.05
N VAL A 317 8.67 16.26 -3.88
CA VAL A 317 8.63 15.42 -2.69
C VAL A 317 9.94 15.51 -1.91
N VAL A 318 9.85 15.63 -0.57
CA VAL A 318 10.93 15.35 0.37
C VAL A 318 10.55 14.15 1.21
N THR A 319 11.43 13.14 1.27
CA THR A 319 11.16 11.93 2.06
C THR A 319 12.44 11.31 2.60
N THR A 320 12.33 10.30 3.47
CA THR A 320 13.48 9.50 3.91
C THR A 320 13.81 8.41 2.88
N ARG A 321 15.01 7.80 2.97
CA ARG A 321 15.32 6.56 2.22
C ARG A 321 14.30 5.47 2.54
N LYS A 322 13.85 5.39 3.80
CA LYS A 322 12.79 4.45 4.21
C LYS A 322 11.43 4.78 3.61
N GLY A 323 11.12 6.06 3.45
CA GLY A 323 9.91 6.50 2.75
C GLY A 323 9.94 6.16 1.27
N ALA A 324 11.08 6.29 0.62
CA ALA A 324 11.31 6.00 -0.81
C ALA A 324 11.53 4.50 -1.11
N GLU A 325 11.59 3.65 -0.07
CA GLU A 325 11.85 2.20 -0.23
C GLU A 325 10.86 1.56 -1.21
N GLY A 326 11.40 0.81 -2.17
CA GLY A 326 10.61 0.13 -3.20
C GLY A 326 10.32 0.97 -4.44
N LEU A 327 10.76 2.24 -4.47
CA LEU A 327 10.70 3.10 -5.66
C LEU A 327 12.10 3.28 -6.27
N GLU A 328 12.17 3.28 -7.59
CA GLU A 328 13.43 3.51 -8.33
C GLU A 328 13.70 5.02 -8.49
N VAL A 329 13.78 5.71 -7.37
CA VAL A 329 13.99 7.17 -7.34
C VAL A 329 15.45 7.54 -7.12
N GLU A 330 15.84 8.69 -7.66
CA GLU A 330 17.16 9.31 -7.49
C GLU A 330 17.00 10.65 -6.79
N ASP A 331 17.85 10.86 -5.73
CA ASP A 331 17.90 12.13 -5.01
C ASP A 331 18.31 13.29 -5.94
N GLY A 332 17.64 14.42 -5.83
CA GLY A 332 17.89 15.60 -6.63
C GLY A 332 17.34 15.56 -8.07
N ARG A 333 16.85 14.40 -8.52
CA ARG A 333 16.26 14.22 -9.86
C ARG A 333 14.75 13.98 -9.81
N HIS A 334 14.29 13.02 -9.00
CA HIS A 334 12.88 12.65 -8.92
C HIS A 334 12.23 13.19 -7.64
N LEU A 335 13.00 13.28 -6.57
CA LEU A 335 12.61 13.78 -5.25
C LEU A 335 13.85 14.24 -4.49
N LEU A 336 13.67 14.72 -3.26
CA LEU A 336 14.75 15.02 -2.32
C LEU A 336 14.73 14.03 -1.15
N LEU A 337 15.91 13.51 -0.80
CA LEU A 337 16.09 12.67 0.39
C LEU A 337 16.58 13.51 1.58
N ALA A 338 16.07 13.18 2.77
CA ALA A 338 16.47 13.75 4.04
C ALA A 338 16.27 12.72 5.17
N GLU A 339 17.20 12.64 6.11
CA GLU A 339 17.16 11.68 7.20
C GLU A 339 17.03 12.36 8.58
N THR A 340 17.42 13.61 8.70
CA THR A 340 17.36 14.40 9.93
C THR A 340 16.39 15.56 9.84
N ALA A 341 15.94 16.07 10.98
CA ALA A 341 15.08 17.25 11.02
C ALA A 341 15.72 18.48 10.35
N ALA A 342 17.03 18.64 10.51
CA ALA A 342 17.77 19.73 9.88
C ALA A 342 17.82 19.61 8.36
N GLU A 343 18.04 18.40 7.83
CA GLU A 343 18.00 18.13 6.38
C GLU A 343 16.59 18.36 5.83
N PHE A 344 15.55 17.83 6.48
CA PHE A 344 14.16 18.08 6.08
C PHE A 344 13.84 19.57 6.03
N ARG A 345 14.23 20.32 7.07
CA ARG A 345 14.08 21.78 7.09
C ARG A 345 14.72 22.42 5.85
N ALA A 346 16.00 22.11 5.60
CA ALA A 346 16.75 22.67 4.48
C ALA A 346 16.07 22.35 3.13
N ARG A 347 15.72 21.07 2.90
CA ARG A 347 15.07 20.63 1.66
C ARG A 347 13.69 21.25 1.45
N ILE A 348 12.89 21.39 2.52
CA ILE A 348 11.58 22.05 2.44
C ILE A 348 11.79 23.54 2.09
N LEU A 349 12.71 24.23 2.72
CA LEU A 349 13.00 25.63 2.44
C LEU A 349 13.51 25.83 1.01
N ASP A 350 14.38 24.94 0.52
CA ASP A 350 14.83 24.95 -0.88
C ASP A 350 13.62 24.89 -1.83
N LEU A 351 12.68 23.95 -1.56
CA LEU A 351 11.46 23.84 -2.37
C LEU A 351 10.54 25.06 -2.24
N LEU A 352 10.45 25.70 -1.09
CA LEU A 352 9.60 26.89 -0.90
C LEU A 352 10.19 28.14 -1.57
N ARG A 353 11.51 28.22 -1.74
CA ARG A 353 12.24 29.37 -2.27
C ARG A 353 12.56 29.26 -3.77
N ASP A 354 12.89 28.06 -4.23
CA ASP A 354 13.37 27.82 -5.60
C ASP A 354 12.29 27.20 -6.50
N GLY A 355 11.64 28.03 -7.30
CA GLY A 355 10.65 27.60 -8.28
C GLY A 355 11.23 26.78 -9.43
N ALA A 356 12.51 26.97 -9.79
CA ALA A 356 13.16 26.18 -10.82
C ALA A 356 13.45 24.75 -10.34
N LEU A 357 13.91 24.61 -9.09
CA LEU A 357 14.08 23.32 -8.44
C LEU A 357 12.73 22.56 -8.37
N ARG A 358 11.66 23.23 -7.93
CA ARG A 358 10.33 22.62 -7.91
C ARG A 358 9.92 22.06 -9.28
N ARG A 359 10.03 22.88 -10.33
CA ARG A 359 9.67 22.44 -11.71
C ARG A 359 10.50 21.26 -12.19
N ARG A 360 11.81 21.27 -11.92
CA ARG A 360 12.70 20.18 -12.31
C ARG A 360 12.34 18.87 -11.63
N LEU A 361 12.14 18.88 -10.31
CA LEU A 361 11.74 17.70 -9.55
C LEU A 361 10.33 17.21 -9.91
N ALA A 362 9.39 18.12 -10.11
CA ALA A 362 8.04 17.82 -10.56
C ALA A 362 8.05 17.08 -11.91
N ALA A 363 8.79 17.59 -12.87
CA ALA A 363 8.93 16.97 -14.19
C ALA A 363 9.62 15.59 -14.11
N GLY A 364 10.72 15.48 -13.35
CA GLY A 364 11.45 14.22 -13.18
C GLY A 364 10.62 13.16 -12.50
N GLY A 365 9.96 13.52 -11.39
CA GLY A 365 9.08 12.61 -10.62
C GLY A 365 7.88 12.14 -11.44
N ARG A 366 7.19 13.06 -12.14
CA ARG A 366 6.06 12.74 -13.00
C ARG A 366 6.47 11.79 -14.13
N LYS A 367 7.57 12.07 -14.81
CA LYS A 367 8.11 11.22 -15.88
C LYS A 367 8.39 9.80 -15.39
N LEU A 368 9.06 9.65 -14.25
CA LEU A 368 9.30 8.34 -13.64
C LEU A 368 8.00 7.58 -13.39
N VAL A 369 6.98 8.27 -12.85
CA VAL A 369 5.69 7.66 -12.57
C VAL A 369 4.99 7.23 -13.86
N GLU A 370 4.97 8.05 -14.89
CA GLU A 370 4.36 7.73 -16.18
C GLU A 370 5.00 6.51 -16.84
N GLU A 371 6.34 6.42 -16.78
CA GLU A 371 7.10 5.35 -17.42
C GLU A 371 7.03 4.01 -16.66
N LYS A 372 7.02 4.02 -15.32
CA LYS A 372 7.20 2.81 -14.52
C LYS A 372 6.03 2.48 -13.59
N TYR A 373 5.29 3.48 -13.12
CA TYR A 373 4.30 3.33 -12.06
C TYR A 373 2.90 3.79 -12.46
N SER A 374 2.70 4.26 -13.69
CA SER A 374 1.35 4.49 -14.18
C SER A 374 0.60 3.16 -14.26
N ARG A 375 -0.70 3.17 -13.98
CA ARG A 375 -1.53 1.96 -14.09
C ARG A 375 -1.37 1.31 -15.46
N ARG A 376 -1.32 2.12 -16.53
CA ARG A 376 -1.10 1.64 -17.89
C ARG A 376 0.22 0.87 -17.99
N ALA A 377 1.34 1.47 -17.58
CA ALA A 377 2.66 0.82 -17.67
C ALA A 377 2.73 -0.48 -16.87
N VAL A 378 2.15 -0.50 -15.65
CA VAL A 378 2.14 -1.70 -14.80
C VAL A 378 1.25 -2.80 -15.40
N VAL A 379 0.09 -2.46 -15.94
CA VAL A 379 -0.81 -3.41 -16.62
C VAL A 379 -0.13 -4.00 -17.85
N GLU A 380 0.47 -3.17 -18.70
CA GLU A 380 1.22 -3.62 -19.89
C GLU A 380 2.39 -4.54 -19.53
N ALA A 381 3.19 -4.16 -18.53
CA ALA A 381 4.30 -4.99 -18.05
C ALA A 381 3.82 -6.33 -17.47
N SER A 382 2.68 -6.36 -16.79
CA SER A 382 2.09 -7.57 -16.21
C SER A 382 1.53 -8.53 -17.26
N ALA A 383 1.21 -8.07 -18.47
CA ALA A 383 0.66 -8.92 -19.53
C ALA A 383 1.60 -10.05 -19.95
N ALA A 384 2.93 -9.82 -19.94
CA ALA A 384 3.91 -10.86 -20.22
C ALA A 384 3.90 -11.95 -19.14
N LEU A 385 3.83 -11.56 -17.88
CA LEU A 385 3.75 -12.48 -16.74
C LEU A 385 2.51 -13.38 -16.83
N TRP A 386 1.35 -12.82 -17.14
CA TRP A 386 0.11 -13.59 -17.24
C TRP A 386 0.11 -14.56 -18.44
N ARG A 387 0.74 -14.20 -19.57
CA ARG A 387 0.98 -15.13 -20.67
C ARG A 387 1.88 -16.30 -20.27
N GLU A 388 2.93 -16.04 -19.50
CA GLU A 388 3.80 -17.09 -18.97
C GLU A 388 3.04 -18.03 -18.01
N VAL A 389 2.22 -17.49 -17.14
CA VAL A 389 1.38 -18.28 -16.23
C VAL A 389 0.42 -19.14 -17.01
N GLU A 390 -0.26 -18.59 -18.02
CA GLU A 390 -1.18 -19.33 -18.89
C GLU A 390 -0.48 -20.47 -19.65
N ALA A 391 0.69 -20.20 -20.21
CA ALA A 391 1.49 -21.24 -20.90
C ALA A 391 1.93 -22.34 -19.94
N GLY A 392 2.35 -21.99 -18.72
CA GLY A 392 2.72 -22.95 -17.69
C GLY A 392 1.55 -23.84 -17.26
N ILE A 393 0.36 -23.29 -17.08
CA ILE A 393 -0.84 -24.08 -16.75
C ILE A 393 -1.16 -25.06 -17.87
N ARG A 394 -1.17 -24.62 -19.13
CA ARG A 394 -1.45 -25.49 -20.29
C ARG A 394 -0.44 -26.61 -20.48
N ALA A 395 0.80 -26.43 -20.06
CA ALA A 395 1.84 -27.45 -20.19
C ALA A 395 1.75 -28.52 -19.09
N HIS A 396 0.96 -28.33 -18.04
CA HIS A 396 0.76 -29.27 -16.93
C HIS A 396 -0.59 -29.99 -16.98
N VAL A 397 -1.46 -29.66 -17.94
CA VAL A 397 -2.71 -30.35 -18.29
C VAL A 397 -2.47 -31.30 -19.46
#